data_c35b0b3b21db34e4861cd6829cf3dbd9
#
_entry.id   c35b0b3b21db34e4861cd6829cf3dbd9
#
_cell.length_a   1.000
_cell.length_b   1.000
_cell.length_c   1.000
_cell.angle_alpha   90.00
_cell.angle_beta   90.00
_cell.angle_gamma   90.00
#
_symmetry.space_group_name_H-M   'P 1'
#
loop_
_entity.id
_entity.type
_entity.pdbx_description
1 polymer ?
#
loop_
_entity_poly.entity_id
_entity_poly.type
_entity_poly.pdbx_seq_one_letter_code
_entity_poly.pdbx_strand_id
1 'polypeptide(L)'
;RVARALAPLRSAEGGVGSLPPSISLSQAVAADLSPPALAARWRARARSGTPTAVVGVTADGLFSIDLVHDGPHVLIGGTTGSGKSEFLRTLVTSLALACPPEDLTFVLVDFKGGAAFGPCASLPHVVGLVTDLDEHLVSRALRSLGAELRRRERIFATVGASDLEGYHRAQGPGTESVPRLVIVIDELKALVDEVPDFVSGLVRLAALGRSLGVHLVLATQRPSGAVTAEIQANVNLRIAFRVRDRTDSVDILEDPAAAGIRSSTPGRALSRGGDGILVMFQAATLGDGDSAAEPFLRVSAPDVQEDARMPAPSVHAVTPLVDAARRAHALRGGAAPRTPWLPPLPDLVHPVSEPSIPAHDPAPRATIGLVDEPEHQQVSPLVWTPGAGSWLLSGRPGSGRTTALRTLALSLARRLPS
;
A
#
# COMPACT_ATOMS: atom_id res chain seq x y z
N ARG A 1 51.51 3.64 20.51
CA ARG A 1 51.70 2.25 20.99
C ARG A 1 50.37 1.59 21.36
N VAL A 2 49.49 2.27 22.06
CA VAL A 2 48.16 1.72 22.44
C VAL A 2 47.32 1.39 21.20
N ALA A 3 47.24 2.26 20.21
CA ALA A 3 46.51 2.02 18.97
C ALA A 3 47.00 0.77 18.22
N ARG A 4 48.29 0.47 18.25
CA ARG A 4 48.89 -0.74 17.63
C ARG A 4 48.58 -2.03 18.43
N ALA A 5 48.41 -1.93 19.75
CA ALA A 5 48.05 -3.05 20.60
C ALA A 5 46.55 -3.39 20.52
N LEU A 6 45.71 -2.38 20.23
CA LEU A 6 44.26 -2.54 20.09
C LEU A 6 43.86 -2.90 18.64
N ALA A 7 44.71 -2.71 17.65
CA ALA A 7 44.41 -3.00 16.26
C ALA A 7 43.98 -4.45 15.93
N PRO A 8 44.45 -5.50 16.64
CA PRO A 8 43.97 -6.85 16.45
C PRO A 8 42.68 -7.18 17.25
N LEU A 9 42.26 -6.31 18.18
CA LEU A 9 41.03 -6.54 18.95
C LEU A 9 39.84 -6.12 18.10
N ARG A 10 39.22 -7.09 17.44
CA ARG A 10 37.92 -6.92 16.82
C ARG A 10 36.87 -7.10 17.91
N SER A 11 35.90 -6.18 18.01
CA SER A 11 34.75 -6.43 18.87
C SER A 11 34.05 -7.71 18.36
N ALA A 12 33.63 -8.58 19.24
CA ALA A 12 32.92 -9.81 18.87
C ALA A 12 31.59 -9.51 18.11
N GLU A 13 31.16 -8.25 18.09
CA GLU A 13 29.96 -7.79 17.42
C GLU A 13 30.22 -7.18 16.03
N GLY A 14 31.47 -6.97 15.62
CA GLY A 14 31.88 -6.34 14.36
C GLY A 14 32.66 -7.28 13.41
N GLY A 15 32.49 -8.60 13.51
CA GLY A 15 33.10 -9.57 12.59
C GLY A 15 32.53 -9.43 11.18
N VAL A 16 33.35 -9.73 10.17
CA VAL A 16 32.92 -9.92 8.78
C VAL A 16 31.75 -10.93 8.81
N GLY A 17 30.54 -10.51 8.40
CA GLY A 17 29.31 -11.33 8.47
C GLY A 17 28.32 -10.96 9.59
N SER A 18 28.60 -9.96 10.46
CA SER A 18 27.61 -9.50 11.44
C SER A 18 26.70 -8.42 10.84
N LEU A 19 25.39 -8.55 11.06
CA LEU A 19 24.44 -7.55 10.63
C LEU A 19 24.57 -6.27 11.46
N PRO A 20 24.50 -5.06 10.83
CA PRO A 20 24.53 -3.81 11.57
C PRO A 20 23.32 -3.69 12.49
N PRO A 21 23.38 -2.90 13.57
CA PRO A 21 22.23 -2.66 14.46
C PRO A 21 21.13 -1.82 13.77
N SER A 22 21.50 -0.95 12.83
CA SER A 22 20.61 -0.12 12.02
C SER A 22 21.25 0.24 10.69
N ILE A 23 20.45 0.57 9.70
CA ILE A 23 20.90 1.12 8.40
C ILE A 23 19.80 2.01 7.86
N SER A 24 20.14 3.17 7.28
CA SER A 24 19.14 4.01 6.61
C SER A 24 18.91 3.54 5.16
N LEU A 25 17.71 3.82 4.63
CA LEU A 25 17.39 3.48 3.24
C LEU A 25 18.30 4.23 2.26
N SER A 26 18.66 5.48 2.54
CA SER A 26 19.59 6.27 1.73
C SER A 26 20.97 5.64 1.65
N GLN A 27 21.48 5.11 2.78
CA GLN A 27 22.75 4.36 2.80
C GLN A 27 22.65 3.04 2.04
N ALA A 28 21.54 2.29 2.21
CA ALA A 28 21.34 1.01 1.53
C ALA A 28 21.19 1.17 0.01
N VAL A 29 20.45 2.18 -0.46
CA VAL A 29 20.26 2.43 -1.90
C VAL A 29 21.53 2.96 -2.55
N ALA A 30 22.39 3.68 -1.81
CA ALA A 30 23.69 4.22 -2.25
C ALA A 30 23.65 4.93 -3.62
N ALA A 31 22.55 5.65 -3.91
CA ALA A 31 22.33 6.36 -5.17
C ALA A 31 21.89 7.81 -4.91
N ASP A 32 22.10 8.67 -5.89
CA ASP A 32 21.56 10.03 -5.85
C ASP A 32 20.03 9.97 -5.91
N LEU A 33 19.39 10.39 -4.83
CA LEU A 33 17.93 10.46 -4.66
C LEU A 33 17.38 11.87 -4.89
N SER A 34 18.19 12.79 -5.44
CA SER A 34 17.71 14.11 -5.83
C SER A 34 16.59 13.99 -6.88
N PRO A 35 15.63 14.94 -6.90
CA PRO A 35 14.52 14.89 -7.84
C PRO A 35 14.90 14.76 -9.32
N PRO A 36 15.97 15.48 -9.82
CA PRO A 36 16.41 15.31 -11.20
C PRO A 36 16.98 13.92 -11.49
N ALA A 37 17.82 13.38 -10.57
CA ALA A 37 18.42 12.06 -10.72
C ALA A 37 17.37 10.96 -10.69
N LEU A 38 16.39 11.08 -9.78
CA LEU A 38 15.26 10.17 -9.69
C LEU A 38 14.40 10.20 -10.96
N ALA A 39 14.07 11.39 -11.47
CA ALA A 39 13.33 11.56 -12.72
C ALA A 39 14.09 10.95 -13.92
N ALA A 40 15.40 11.09 -13.98
CA ALA A 40 16.24 10.49 -15.01
C ALA A 40 16.22 8.96 -14.92
N ARG A 41 16.38 8.40 -13.72
CA ARG A 41 16.29 6.95 -13.47
C ARG A 41 14.95 6.37 -13.90
N TRP A 42 13.85 7.02 -13.55
CA TRP A 42 12.51 6.61 -13.96
C TRP A 42 12.29 6.65 -15.48
N ARG A 43 12.92 7.63 -16.19
CA ARG A 43 12.87 7.66 -17.68
C ARG A 43 13.67 6.52 -18.31
N ALA A 44 14.82 6.18 -17.71
CA ALA A 44 15.69 5.12 -18.21
C ALA A 44 15.17 3.70 -17.92
N ARG A 45 14.18 3.57 -17.01
CA ARG A 45 13.63 2.29 -16.63
C ARG A 45 12.83 1.68 -17.79
N ALA A 46 13.09 0.40 -18.10
CA ALA A 46 12.27 -0.34 -19.02
C ALA A 46 10.91 -0.67 -18.37
N ARG A 47 9.80 -0.48 -19.07
CA ARG A 47 8.44 -0.80 -18.56
C ARG A 47 8.26 -2.28 -18.19
N SER A 48 9.00 -3.18 -18.85
CA SER A 48 9.03 -4.62 -18.52
C SER A 48 9.86 -4.95 -17.27
N GLY A 49 10.50 -3.97 -16.65
CA GLY A 49 11.30 -4.19 -15.44
C GLY A 49 10.41 -4.52 -14.23
N THR A 50 10.85 -5.51 -13.44
CA THR A 50 10.15 -5.91 -12.22
C THR A 50 10.32 -4.87 -11.10
N PRO A 51 9.31 -4.68 -10.22
CA PRO A 51 9.42 -3.78 -9.09
C PRO A 51 10.29 -4.40 -8.00
N THR A 52 11.55 -3.99 -7.96
CA THR A 52 12.52 -4.44 -6.97
C THR A 52 12.80 -3.32 -5.96
N ALA A 53 12.65 -3.62 -4.68
CA ALA A 53 12.92 -2.70 -3.58
C ALA A 53 14.12 -3.15 -2.75
N VAL A 54 15.10 -2.29 -2.56
CA VAL A 54 16.13 -2.47 -1.53
C VAL A 54 15.48 -2.15 -0.18
N VAL A 55 15.43 -3.11 0.74
CA VAL A 55 14.71 -2.97 2.02
C VAL A 55 15.59 -3.21 3.24
N GLY A 56 16.87 -3.51 3.04
CA GLY A 56 17.79 -3.78 4.13
C GLY A 56 19.09 -4.39 3.68
N VAL A 57 19.79 -5.03 4.60
CA VAL A 57 21.06 -5.72 4.37
C VAL A 57 21.08 -7.09 5.04
N THR A 58 21.73 -8.04 4.39
CA THR A 58 22.13 -9.33 4.93
C THR A 58 23.61 -9.30 5.32
N ALA A 59 24.12 -10.41 5.84
CA ALA A 59 25.57 -10.57 6.05
C ALA A 59 26.38 -10.48 4.77
N ASP A 60 25.77 -10.82 3.63
CA ASP A 60 26.41 -10.94 2.33
C ASP A 60 26.22 -9.70 1.43
N GLY A 61 25.37 -8.75 1.84
CA GLY A 61 25.12 -7.53 1.08
C GLY A 61 23.69 -6.99 1.18
N LEU A 62 23.24 -6.31 0.15
CA LEU A 62 21.93 -5.71 0.11
C LEU A 62 20.81 -6.77 0.11
N PHE A 63 19.78 -6.52 0.89
CA PHE A 63 18.55 -7.32 0.86
C PHE A 63 17.48 -6.57 0.05
N SER A 64 17.09 -7.19 -1.06
CA SER A 64 16.07 -6.64 -1.97
C SER A 64 14.89 -7.59 -2.08
N ILE A 65 13.73 -7.05 -2.32
CA ILE A 65 12.49 -7.78 -2.61
C ILE A 65 12.04 -7.45 -4.02
N ASP A 66 11.84 -8.47 -4.84
CA ASP A 66 11.21 -8.38 -6.15
C ASP A 66 9.80 -8.96 -6.07
N LEU A 67 8.79 -8.11 -6.19
CA LEU A 67 7.39 -8.52 -6.03
C LEU A 67 6.91 -9.52 -7.09
N VAL A 68 7.64 -9.70 -8.19
CA VAL A 68 7.27 -10.65 -9.25
C VAL A 68 7.96 -11.99 -9.06
N HIS A 69 9.26 -11.97 -8.72
CA HIS A 69 10.09 -13.18 -8.63
C HIS A 69 10.04 -13.82 -7.25
N ASP A 70 10.13 -13.04 -6.16
CA ASP A 70 10.14 -13.58 -4.80
C ASP A 70 8.75 -14.01 -4.35
N GLY A 71 7.72 -13.49 -4.99
CA GLY A 71 6.35 -13.91 -4.76
C GLY A 71 5.36 -12.79 -5.08
N PRO A 72 4.20 -13.11 -5.65
CA PRO A 72 3.23 -12.08 -5.95
C PRO A 72 2.70 -11.40 -4.67
N HIS A 73 2.74 -12.10 -3.54
CA HIS A 73 2.20 -11.63 -2.27
C HIS A 73 3.18 -11.86 -1.14
N VAL A 74 3.14 -10.97 -0.15
CA VAL A 74 4.05 -10.94 1.00
C VAL A 74 3.24 -10.99 2.30
N LEU A 75 3.64 -11.87 3.22
CA LEU A 75 3.12 -11.89 4.59
C LEU A 75 4.20 -11.38 5.55
N ILE A 76 3.84 -10.43 6.41
CA ILE A 76 4.76 -9.81 7.35
C ILE A 76 4.20 -9.91 8.75
N GLY A 77 4.96 -10.52 9.65
CA GLY A 77 4.60 -10.60 11.05
C GLY A 77 5.57 -9.91 11.98
N GLY A 78 5.08 -9.47 13.13
CA GLY A 78 5.93 -8.90 14.16
C GLY A 78 5.18 -8.12 15.22
N THR A 79 5.64 -8.19 16.47
CA THR A 79 5.03 -7.48 17.59
C THR A 79 5.25 -5.96 17.51
N THR A 80 4.52 -5.22 18.34
CA THR A 80 4.74 -3.77 18.52
C THR A 80 6.20 -3.49 18.90
N GLY A 81 6.82 -2.49 18.28
CA GLY A 81 8.21 -2.12 18.49
C GLY A 81 9.24 -3.05 17.84
N SER A 82 8.83 -4.07 17.07
CA SER A 82 9.77 -4.94 16.34
C SER A 82 10.36 -4.30 15.07
N GLY A 83 9.78 -3.22 14.57
CA GLY A 83 10.16 -2.56 13.32
C GLY A 83 9.20 -2.82 12.14
N LYS A 84 8.12 -3.59 12.33
CA LYS A 84 7.17 -3.97 11.27
C LYS A 84 6.60 -2.79 10.49
N SER A 85 6.02 -1.80 11.16
CA SER A 85 5.40 -0.64 10.48
C SER A 85 6.44 0.28 9.84
N GLU A 86 7.66 0.39 10.42
CA GLU A 86 8.77 1.07 9.79
C GLU A 86 9.20 0.38 8.49
N PHE A 87 9.28 -0.95 8.52
CA PHE A 87 9.58 -1.75 7.33
C PHE A 87 8.53 -1.59 6.23
N LEU A 88 7.24 -1.53 6.57
CA LEU A 88 6.19 -1.27 5.57
C LEU A 88 6.39 0.09 4.88
N ARG A 89 6.72 1.13 5.65
CA ARG A 89 7.06 2.44 5.10
C ARG A 89 8.30 2.38 4.22
N THR A 90 9.33 1.68 4.66
CA THR A 90 10.57 1.47 3.89
C THR A 90 10.29 0.75 2.58
N LEU A 91 9.50 -0.32 2.59
CA LEU A 91 9.11 -1.08 1.40
C LEU A 91 8.35 -0.20 0.39
N VAL A 92 7.31 0.50 0.85
CA VAL A 92 6.52 1.42 0.02
C VAL A 92 7.38 2.52 -0.59
N THR A 93 8.23 3.16 0.23
CA THR A 93 9.11 4.25 -0.22
C THR A 93 10.17 3.72 -1.19
N SER A 94 10.81 2.60 -0.90
CA SER A 94 11.83 2.00 -1.77
C SER A 94 11.26 1.59 -3.13
N LEU A 95 10.09 0.98 -3.16
CA LEU A 95 9.36 0.68 -4.41
C LEU A 95 9.03 1.95 -5.20
N ALA A 96 8.55 3.00 -4.52
CA ALA A 96 8.26 4.28 -5.14
C ALA A 96 9.51 4.95 -5.72
N LEU A 97 10.66 4.86 -5.04
CA LEU A 97 11.92 5.38 -5.56
C LEU A 97 12.46 4.55 -6.74
N ALA A 98 12.13 3.27 -6.80
CA ALA A 98 12.57 2.37 -7.88
C ALA A 98 11.72 2.46 -9.14
N CYS A 99 10.41 2.69 -9.01
CA CYS A 99 9.44 2.67 -10.11
C CYS A 99 8.67 3.98 -10.20
N PRO A 100 8.35 4.50 -11.39
CA PRO A 100 7.47 5.66 -11.52
C PRO A 100 5.99 5.28 -11.31
N PRO A 101 5.10 6.26 -11.04
CA PRO A 101 3.68 6.00 -10.82
C PRO A 101 2.95 5.34 -11.99
N GLU A 102 3.46 5.51 -13.21
CA GLU A 102 2.92 4.88 -14.41
C GLU A 102 3.17 3.37 -14.48
N ASP A 103 4.15 2.86 -13.69
CA ASP A 103 4.52 1.45 -13.63
C ASP A 103 4.05 0.78 -12.34
N LEU A 104 3.89 1.55 -11.25
CA LEU A 104 3.52 1.03 -9.93
C LEU A 104 2.66 2.01 -9.14
N THR A 105 1.57 1.51 -8.56
CA THR A 105 0.68 2.29 -7.68
C THR A 105 0.39 1.55 -6.39
N PHE A 106 -0.01 2.30 -5.35
CA PHE A 106 -0.33 1.74 -4.03
C PHE A 106 -1.77 2.02 -3.61
N VAL A 107 -2.37 1.02 -2.97
CA VAL A 107 -3.51 1.17 -2.07
C VAL A 107 -2.99 0.86 -0.67
N LEU A 108 -3.12 1.81 0.24
CA LEU A 108 -2.68 1.69 1.62
C LEU A 108 -3.89 1.53 2.54
N VAL A 109 -3.85 0.53 3.40
CA VAL A 109 -4.94 0.20 4.35
C VAL A 109 -4.36 0.21 5.76
N ASP A 110 -4.80 1.17 6.58
CA ASP A 110 -4.30 1.37 7.94
C ASP A 110 -5.47 1.61 8.90
N PHE A 111 -5.83 0.59 9.64
CA PHE A 111 -6.94 0.63 10.59
C PHE A 111 -6.59 1.23 11.96
N LYS A 112 -5.39 1.80 12.10
CA LYS A 112 -4.96 2.48 13.34
C LYS A 112 -4.94 4.01 13.20
N GLY A 113 -5.89 4.56 12.44
CA GLY A 113 -6.03 6.01 12.27
C GLY A 113 -5.02 6.64 11.32
N GLY A 114 -4.49 5.92 10.35
CA GLY A 114 -3.60 6.45 9.31
C GLY A 114 -2.16 6.68 9.75
N ALA A 115 -1.79 6.32 11.00
CA ALA A 115 -0.47 6.60 11.55
C ALA A 115 0.64 5.72 10.94
N ALA A 116 0.31 4.53 10.46
CA ALA A 116 1.30 3.60 9.92
C ALA A 116 1.96 4.12 8.64
N PHE A 117 1.18 4.72 7.74
CA PHE A 117 1.68 5.17 6.45
C PHE A 117 1.84 6.69 6.32
N GLY A 118 1.35 7.49 7.29
CA GLY A 118 1.42 8.94 7.36
C GLY A 118 2.07 9.67 6.17
N PRO A 119 3.38 9.91 6.19
CA PRO A 119 4.06 10.62 5.12
C PRO A 119 4.00 9.91 3.75
N CYS A 120 3.94 8.57 3.71
CA CYS A 120 3.87 7.81 2.47
C CYS A 120 2.57 8.05 1.69
N ALA A 121 1.49 8.49 2.38
CA ALA A 121 0.22 8.83 1.74
C ALA A 121 0.35 9.97 0.72
N SER A 122 1.40 10.80 0.83
CA SER A 122 1.68 11.90 -0.10
C SER A 122 2.49 11.48 -1.33
N LEU A 123 2.90 10.22 -1.46
CA LEU A 123 3.58 9.73 -2.66
C LEU A 123 2.66 9.83 -3.89
N PRO A 124 3.16 10.22 -5.07
CA PRO A 124 2.36 10.30 -6.29
C PRO A 124 1.85 8.94 -6.78
N HIS A 125 2.35 7.84 -6.20
CA HIS A 125 1.97 6.46 -6.47
C HIS A 125 0.70 6.04 -5.71
N VAL A 126 0.30 6.77 -4.64
CA VAL A 126 -0.84 6.37 -3.81
C VAL A 126 -2.14 6.73 -4.49
N VAL A 127 -2.89 5.72 -4.88
CA VAL A 127 -4.18 5.83 -5.58
C VAL A 127 -5.36 5.49 -4.68
N GLY A 128 -5.10 5.10 -3.43
CA GLY A 128 -6.14 4.85 -2.43
C GLY A 128 -5.55 4.76 -1.03
N LEU A 129 -6.26 5.34 -0.07
CA LEU A 129 -5.95 5.26 1.35
C LEU A 129 -7.23 4.95 2.11
N VAL A 130 -7.20 3.89 2.92
CA VAL A 130 -8.29 3.49 3.81
C VAL A 130 -7.79 3.56 5.24
N THR A 131 -8.33 4.47 6.04
CA THR A 131 -7.88 4.73 7.42
C THR A 131 -8.94 4.48 8.46
N ASP A 132 -10.15 4.15 8.03
CA ASP A 132 -11.31 3.90 8.89
C ASP A 132 -11.82 2.47 8.69
N LEU A 133 -12.28 1.87 9.81
CA LEU A 133 -12.94 0.56 9.87
C LEU A 133 -14.46 0.65 9.55
N ASP A 134 -14.93 1.74 8.95
CA ASP A 134 -16.33 1.76 8.49
C ASP A 134 -16.55 0.61 7.49
N GLU A 135 -17.42 -0.34 7.90
CA GLU A 135 -17.72 -1.55 7.13
C GLU A 135 -18.18 -1.22 5.71
N HIS A 136 -18.92 -0.11 5.53
CA HIS A 136 -19.40 0.33 4.23
C HIS A 136 -18.25 0.81 3.34
N LEU A 137 -17.30 1.57 3.89
CA LEU A 137 -16.14 2.05 3.15
C LEU A 137 -15.20 0.90 2.76
N VAL A 138 -14.98 -0.03 3.68
CA VAL A 138 -14.15 -1.23 3.42
C VAL A 138 -14.80 -2.14 2.37
N SER A 139 -16.10 -2.42 2.50
CA SER A 139 -16.86 -3.20 1.52
C SER A 139 -16.88 -2.53 0.14
N ARG A 140 -17.01 -1.19 0.10
CA ARG A 140 -16.94 -0.39 -1.12
C ARG A 140 -15.57 -0.51 -1.79
N ALA A 141 -14.49 -0.39 -1.02
CA ALA A 141 -13.13 -0.54 -1.52
C ALA A 141 -12.90 -1.93 -2.13
N LEU A 142 -13.37 -3.01 -1.47
CA LEU A 142 -13.30 -4.37 -2.00
C LEU A 142 -14.03 -4.53 -3.33
N ARG A 143 -15.26 -4.04 -3.41
CA ARG A 143 -16.05 -4.11 -4.64
C ARG A 143 -15.35 -3.39 -5.78
N SER A 144 -14.77 -2.22 -5.50
CA SER A 144 -13.98 -1.44 -6.47
C SER A 144 -12.69 -2.16 -6.90
N LEU A 145 -11.98 -2.82 -5.96
CA LEU A 145 -10.80 -3.63 -6.30
C LEU A 145 -11.19 -4.85 -7.15
N GLY A 146 -12.31 -5.48 -6.87
CA GLY A 146 -12.87 -6.54 -7.72
C GLY A 146 -13.23 -6.05 -9.12
N ALA A 147 -13.75 -4.82 -9.23
CA ALA A 147 -14.01 -4.18 -10.51
C ALA A 147 -12.71 -3.86 -11.27
N GLU A 148 -11.65 -3.44 -10.56
CA GLU A 148 -10.34 -3.19 -11.16
C GLU A 148 -9.73 -4.47 -11.75
N LEU A 149 -9.87 -5.63 -11.09
CA LEU A 149 -9.43 -6.90 -11.67
C LEU A 149 -10.15 -7.18 -12.99
N ARG A 150 -11.49 -7.09 -13.00
CA ARG A 150 -12.29 -7.27 -14.22
C ARG A 150 -11.96 -6.27 -15.31
N ARG A 151 -11.61 -5.03 -14.94
CA ARG A 151 -11.15 -4.02 -15.90
C ARG A 151 -9.84 -4.44 -16.54
N ARG A 152 -8.87 -4.89 -15.75
CA ARG A 152 -7.56 -5.38 -16.24
C ARG A 152 -7.73 -6.57 -17.18
N GLU A 153 -8.54 -7.56 -16.81
CA GLU A 153 -8.86 -8.71 -17.67
C GLU A 153 -9.40 -8.26 -19.03
N ARG A 154 -10.37 -7.34 -19.03
CA ARG A 154 -10.95 -6.81 -20.29
C ARG A 154 -9.91 -6.07 -21.14
N ILE A 155 -9.09 -5.22 -20.52
CA ILE A 155 -8.04 -4.48 -21.24
C ILE A 155 -7.00 -5.44 -21.83
N PHE A 156 -6.56 -6.43 -21.08
CA PHE A 156 -5.59 -7.42 -21.58
C PHE A 156 -6.17 -8.21 -22.75
N ALA A 157 -7.43 -8.59 -22.66
CA ALA A 157 -8.12 -9.30 -23.75
C ALA A 157 -8.19 -8.47 -25.05
N THR A 158 -8.22 -7.12 -25.01
CA THR A 158 -8.25 -6.29 -26.22
C THR A 158 -7.00 -6.43 -27.07
N VAL A 159 -5.88 -6.83 -26.48
CA VAL A 159 -4.59 -7.06 -27.18
C VAL A 159 -4.20 -8.55 -27.21
N GLY A 160 -5.09 -9.43 -26.78
CA GLY A 160 -4.85 -10.88 -26.74
C GLY A 160 -3.82 -11.30 -25.66
N ALA A 161 -3.59 -10.47 -24.65
CA ALA A 161 -2.69 -10.79 -23.55
C ALA A 161 -3.41 -11.55 -22.43
N SER A 162 -2.71 -12.51 -21.81
CA SER A 162 -3.19 -13.28 -20.65
C SER A 162 -2.74 -12.71 -19.31
N ASP A 163 -1.73 -11.84 -19.34
CA ASP A 163 -1.11 -11.26 -18.16
C ASP A 163 -0.57 -9.84 -18.42
N LEU A 164 -0.18 -9.16 -17.34
CA LEU A 164 0.32 -7.78 -17.41
C LEU A 164 1.60 -7.68 -18.27
N GLU A 165 2.49 -8.65 -18.21
CA GLU A 165 3.73 -8.61 -19.00
C GLU A 165 3.48 -8.79 -20.49
N GLY A 166 2.55 -9.68 -20.85
CA GLY A 166 2.06 -9.82 -22.21
C GLY A 166 1.40 -8.53 -22.70
N TYR A 167 0.60 -7.89 -21.84
CA TYR A 167 0.00 -6.60 -22.13
C TYR A 167 1.05 -5.52 -22.39
N HIS A 168 2.06 -5.39 -21.52
CA HIS A 168 3.14 -4.40 -21.68
C HIS A 168 3.96 -4.64 -22.96
N ARG A 169 4.16 -5.91 -23.35
CA ARG A 169 4.85 -6.24 -24.62
C ARG A 169 4.01 -5.91 -25.85
N ALA A 170 2.70 -6.05 -25.75
CA ALA A 170 1.77 -5.76 -26.84
C ALA A 170 1.38 -4.29 -26.95
N GLN A 171 1.77 -3.44 -25.97
CA GLN A 171 1.45 -2.01 -25.96
C GLN A 171 2.02 -1.29 -27.18
N GLY A 172 1.12 -0.53 -27.87
CA GLY A 172 1.45 0.41 -28.94
C GLY A 172 1.17 1.87 -28.54
N PRO A 173 1.42 2.81 -29.43
CA PRO A 173 1.06 4.21 -29.20
C PRO A 173 -0.45 4.34 -28.92
N GLY A 174 -0.81 5.06 -27.86
CA GLY A 174 -2.21 5.31 -27.49
C GLY A 174 -2.86 4.22 -26.62
N THR A 175 -2.18 3.13 -26.26
CA THR A 175 -2.71 2.16 -25.31
C THR A 175 -2.68 2.71 -23.88
N GLU A 176 -3.71 2.36 -23.09
CA GLU A 176 -3.81 2.76 -21.69
C GLU A 176 -2.64 2.19 -20.87
N SER A 177 -2.01 3.01 -20.01
CA SER A 177 -1.03 2.49 -19.06
C SER A 177 -1.74 1.76 -17.93
N VAL A 178 -1.34 0.51 -17.68
CA VAL A 178 -1.84 -0.30 -16.57
C VAL A 178 -0.67 -0.56 -15.62
N PRO A 179 -0.53 0.23 -14.54
CA PRO A 179 0.53 0.01 -13.54
C PRO A 179 0.28 -1.24 -12.72
N ARG A 180 1.33 -1.83 -12.15
CA ARG A 180 1.17 -2.79 -11.07
C ARG A 180 0.49 -2.12 -9.89
N LEU A 181 -0.38 -2.83 -9.20
CA LEU A 181 -1.09 -2.35 -8.03
C LEU A 181 -0.63 -3.12 -6.79
N VAL A 182 -0.04 -2.43 -5.83
CA VAL A 182 0.38 -3.01 -4.54
C VAL A 182 -0.61 -2.58 -3.46
N ILE A 183 -1.29 -3.54 -2.87
CA ILE A 183 -2.23 -3.32 -1.77
C ILE A 183 -1.50 -3.66 -0.48
N VAL A 184 -1.29 -2.68 0.39
CA VAL A 184 -0.55 -2.84 1.65
C VAL A 184 -1.51 -2.71 2.82
N ILE A 185 -1.59 -3.75 3.66
CA ILE A 185 -2.48 -3.80 4.83
C ILE A 185 -1.61 -3.94 6.09
N ASP A 186 -1.61 -2.93 6.98
CA ASP A 186 -0.77 -2.94 8.20
C ASP A 186 -1.27 -3.90 9.29
N GLU A 187 -2.58 -4.10 9.43
CA GLU A 187 -3.12 -5.00 10.46
C GLU A 187 -4.24 -5.89 9.90
N LEU A 188 -3.84 -7.03 9.34
CA LEU A 188 -4.76 -8.00 8.76
C LEU A 188 -5.75 -8.53 9.79
N LYS A 189 -5.33 -8.75 11.05
CA LYS A 189 -6.19 -9.31 12.10
C LYS A 189 -7.39 -8.41 12.39
N ALA A 190 -7.18 -7.10 12.48
CA ALA A 190 -8.27 -6.16 12.69
C ALA A 190 -9.31 -6.24 11.55
N LEU A 191 -8.83 -6.36 10.32
CA LEU A 191 -9.68 -6.46 9.14
C LEU A 191 -10.52 -7.75 9.12
N VAL A 192 -9.89 -8.88 9.49
CA VAL A 192 -10.57 -10.19 9.57
C VAL A 192 -11.66 -10.19 10.64
N ASP A 193 -11.40 -9.53 11.78
CA ASP A 193 -12.34 -9.49 12.90
C ASP A 193 -13.55 -8.55 12.63
N GLU A 194 -13.30 -7.41 11.98
CA GLU A 194 -14.33 -6.38 11.74
C GLU A 194 -15.15 -6.66 10.47
N VAL A 195 -14.53 -7.21 9.43
CA VAL A 195 -15.16 -7.45 8.12
C VAL A 195 -14.81 -8.85 7.60
N PRO A 196 -15.45 -9.91 8.15
CA PRO A 196 -15.13 -11.31 7.78
C PRO A 196 -15.24 -11.60 6.28
N ASP A 197 -16.21 -10.99 5.60
CA ASP A 197 -16.41 -11.14 4.15
C ASP A 197 -15.22 -10.61 3.32
N PHE A 198 -14.38 -9.77 3.93
CA PHE A 198 -13.17 -9.24 3.29
C PHE A 198 -12.15 -10.33 3.00
N VAL A 199 -12.06 -11.37 3.84
CA VAL A 199 -11.09 -12.47 3.67
C VAL A 199 -11.31 -13.19 2.33
N SER A 200 -12.57 -13.50 2.00
CA SER A 200 -12.90 -14.14 0.72
C SER A 200 -12.53 -13.27 -0.49
N GLY A 201 -12.71 -11.96 -0.37
CA GLY A 201 -12.27 -10.97 -1.37
C GLY A 201 -10.74 -10.93 -1.52
N LEU A 202 -10.01 -10.93 -0.39
CA LEU A 202 -8.53 -10.97 -0.39
C LEU A 202 -7.99 -12.25 -1.03
N VAL A 203 -8.56 -13.41 -0.68
CA VAL A 203 -8.16 -14.70 -1.27
C VAL A 203 -8.35 -14.67 -2.78
N ARG A 204 -9.47 -14.12 -3.26
CA ARG A 204 -9.71 -13.95 -4.69
C ARG A 204 -8.71 -12.99 -5.34
N LEU A 205 -8.41 -11.86 -4.68
CA LEU A 205 -7.39 -10.91 -5.13
C LEU A 205 -6.00 -11.58 -5.19
N ALA A 206 -5.67 -12.43 -4.21
CA ALA A 206 -4.42 -13.19 -4.19
C ALA A 206 -4.36 -14.21 -5.33
N ALA A 207 -5.42 -14.97 -5.55
CA ALA A 207 -5.43 -16.01 -6.59
C ALA A 207 -5.31 -15.44 -8.02
N LEU A 208 -5.97 -14.32 -8.32
CA LEU A 208 -6.01 -13.71 -9.66
C LEU A 208 -4.94 -12.61 -9.83
N GLY A 209 -4.47 -12.03 -8.73
CA GLY A 209 -3.62 -10.84 -8.75
C GLY A 209 -2.30 -11.02 -9.49
N ARG A 210 -1.70 -12.20 -9.43
CA ARG A 210 -0.39 -12.48 -10.05
C ARG A 210 -0.39 -12.14 -11.54
N SER A 211 -1.31 -12.71 -12.31
CA SER A 211 -1.40 -12.46 -13.76
C SER A 211 -1.83 -11.04 -14.07
N LEU A 212 -2.66 -10.43 -13.23
CA LEU A 212 -3.19 -9.10 -13.44
C LEU A 212 -2.27 -7.99 -12.90
N GLY A 213 -1.11 -8.33 -12.33
CA GLY A 213 -0.16 -7.37 -11.76
C GLY A 213 -0.66 -6.72 -10.48
N VAL A 214 -1.42 -7.45 -9.66
CA VAL A 214 -1.87 -7.02 -8.33
C VAL A 214 -1.14 -7.81 -7.26
N HIS A 215 -0.50 -7.10 -6.35
CA HIS A 215 0.33 -7.66 -5.29
C HIS A 215 -0.25 -7.30 -3.92
N LEU A 216 -0.28 -8.26 -3.00
CA LEU A 216 -0.71 -8.05 -1.62
C LEU A 216 0.50 -8.04 -0.69
N VAL A 217 0.57 -7.05 0.18
CA VAL A 217 1.50 -7.00 1.32
C VAL A 217 0.65 -7.00 2.58
N LEU A 218 0.56 -8.16 3.22
CA LEU A 218 -0.30 -8.40 4.38
C LEU A 218 0.55 -8.37 5.64
N ALA A 219 0.28 -7.46 6.55
CA ALA A 219 1.01 -7.39 7.80
C ALA A 219 0.09 -7.61 9.00
N THR A 220 0.62 -8.22 10.07
CA THR A 220 -0.12 -8.46 11.29
C THR A 220 0.80 -8.51 12.51
N GLN A 221 0.28 -8.09 13.66
CA GLN A 221 0.93 -8.28 14.96
C GLN A 221 0.49 -9.59 15.62
N ARG A 222 -0.64 -10.15 15.18
CA ARG A 222 -1.23 -11.40 15.71
C ARG A 222 -1.56 -12.31 14.54
N PRO A 223 -0.66 -13.22 14.15
CA PRO A 223 -0.88 -14.11 13.01
C PRO A 223 -1.98 -15.13 13.29
N SER A 224 -2.10 -15.59 14.53
CA SER A 224 -3.11 -16.58 14.91
C SER A 224 -4.52 -16.10 14.61
N GLY A 225 -5.28 -16.89 13.84
CA GLY A 225 -6.64 -16.58 13.40
C GLY A 225 -6.77 -15.49 12.33
N ALA A 226 -5.66 -14.87 11.90
CA ALA A 226 -5.66 -13.93 10.78
C ALA A 226 -5.11 -14.55 9.50
N VAL A 227 -4.14 -15.46 9.64
CA VAL A 227 -3.48 -16.12 8.52
C VAL A 227 -4.15 -17.48 8.30
N THR A 228 -5.11 -17.52 7.37
CA THR A 228 -5.81 -18.74 6.99
C THR A 228 -4.97 -19.60 6.05
N ALA A 229 -5.29 -20.89 5.94
CA ALA A 229 -4.60 -21.79 5.01
C ALA A 229 -4.69 -21.31 3.55
N GLU A 230 -5.82 -20.67 3.17
CA GLU A 230 -5.98 -20.12 1.84
C GLU A 230 -5.07 -18.91 1.59
N ILE A 231 -4.87 -18.04 2.59
CA ILE A 231 -3.91 -16.93 2.50
C ILE A 231 -2.49 -17.49 2.40
N GLN A 232 -2.14 -18.47 3.25
CA GLN A 232 -0.81 -19.10 3.23
C GLN A 232 -0.48 -19.74 1.89
N ALA A 233 -1.47 -20.38 1.24
CA ALA A 233 -1.28 -21.05 -0.05
C ALA A 233 -0.97 -20.07 -1.20
N ASN A 234 -1.34 -18.80 -1.06
CA ASN A 234 -1.13 -17.78 -2.08
C ASN A 234 0.05 -16.84 -1.79
N VAL A 235 0.68 -16.96 -0.62
CA VAL A 235 1.79 -16.09 -0.20
C VAL A 235 3.10 -16.87 -0.20
N ASN A 236 4.02 -16.50 -1.09
CA ASN A 236 5.32 -17.16 -1.20
C ASN A 236 6.41 -16.49 -0.36
N LEU A 237 6.41 -15.15 -0.28
CA LEU A 237 7.40 -14.41 0.50
C LEU A 237 6.85 -14.13 1.90
N ARG A 238 7.56 -14.59 2.91
CA ARG A 238 7.18 -14.48 4.31
C ARG A 238 8.29 -13.81 5.10
N ILE A 239 7.95 -12.83 5.91
CA ILE A 239 8.90 -12.05 6.70
C ILE A 239 8.41 -12.01 8.14
N ALA A 240 9.25 -12.39 9.08
CA ALA A 240 8.96 -12.24 10.49
C ALA A 240 10.03 -11.41 11.19
N PHE A 241 9.59 -10.32 11.75
CA PHE A 241 10.30 -9.58 12.78
C PHE A 241 10.18 -10.33 14.10
N ARG A 242 10.70 -9.74 15.20
CA ARG A 242 10.50 -10.34 16.51
C ARG A 242 9.01 -10.59 16.78
N VAL A 243 8.66 -11.80 17.08
CA VAL A 243 7.32 -12.25 17.47
C VAL A 243 7.26 -12.56 18.96
N ARG A 244 6.08 -12.83 19.48
CA ARG A 244 5.85 -13.08 20.91
C ARG A 244 6.34 -14.45 21.34
N ASP A 245 6.07 -15.47 20.54
CA ASP A 245 6.37 -16.86 20.83
C ASP A 245 6.67 -17.68 19.56
N ARG A 246 6.95 -18.97 19.75
CA ARG A 246 7.27 -19.91 18.67
C ARG A 246 6.10 -20.17 17.75
N THR A 247 4.88 -20.15 18.26
CA THR A 247 3.66 -20.40 17.48
C THR A 247 3.45 -19.28 16.48
N ASP A 248 3.54 -18.02 16.94
CA ASP A 248 3.48 -16.86 16.05
C ASP A 248 4.54 -16.92 14.93
N SER A 249 5.75 -17.41 15.24
CA SER A 249 6.82 -17.58 14.26
C SER A 249 6.47 -18.65 13.22
N VAL A 250 5.95 -19.79 13.66
CA VAL A 250 5.55 -20.90 12.78
C VAL A 250 4.36 -20.51 11.90
N ASP A 251 3.39 -19.76 12.43
CA ASP A 251 2.25 -19.28 11.68
C ASP A 251 2.66 -18.38 10.49
N ILE A 252 3.80 -17.67 10.61
CA ILE A 252 4.30 -16.79 9.55
C ILE A 252 5.33 -17.52 8.68
N LEU A 253 6.41 -18.04 9.28
CA LEU A 253 7.59 -18.56 8.57
C LEU A 253 7.55 -20.08 8.36
N GLU A 254 6.61 -20.81 8.99
CA GLU A 254 6.67 -22.27 9.15
C GLU A 254 7.97 -22.73 9.87
N ASP A 255 8.58 -21.83 10.64
CA ASP A 255 9.81 -22.03 11.38
C ASP A 255 9.80 -21.22 12.70
N PRO A 256 10.28 -21.77 13.84
CA PRO A 256 10.22 -21.07 15.12
C PRO A 256 11.30 -19.99 15.32
N ALA A 257 12.19 -19.76 14.36
CA ALA A 257 13.42 -18.97 14.53
C ALA A 257 13.18 -17.49 14.86
N ALA A 258 12.09 -16.88 14.38
CA ALA A 258 11.81 -15.48 14.66
C ALA A 258 11.52 -15.18 16.14
N ALA A 259 11.08 -16.19 16.91
CA ALA A 259 10.92 -16.07 18.36
C ALA A 259 12.27 -15.85 19.09
N GLY A 260 13.39 -16.19 18.47
CA GLY A 260 14.74 -15.96 18.98
C GLY A 260 15.30 -14.57 18.72
N ILE A 261 14.61 -13.71 17.96
CA ILE A 261 15.07 -12.35 17.69
C ILE A 261 15.00 -11.50 18.96
N ARG A 262 16.12 -10.88 19.35
CA ARG A 262 16.23 -10.10 20.59
C ARG A 262 15.43 -8.80 20.51
N SER A 263 14.87 -8.36 21.62
CA SER A 263 14.17 -7.06 21.71
C SER A 263 15.10 -5.86 21.52
N SER A 264 16.39 -6.03 21.78
CA SER A 264 17.43 -5.00 21.60
C SER A 264 17.82 -4.76 20.14
N THR A 265 17.29 -5.53 19.20
CA THR A 265 17.60 -5.40 17.75
C THR A 265 16.32 -5.12 16.95
N PRO A 266 15.70 -3.93 17.09
CA PRO A 266 14.54 -3.57 16.28
C PRO A 266 14.94 -3.53 14.80
N GLY A 267 14.01 -3.93 13.92
CA GLY A 267 14.27 -4.03 12.48
C GLY A 267 15.03 -5.30 12.06
N ARG A 268 15.46 -6.16 13.02
CA ARG A 268 15.97 -7.48 12.71
C ARG A 268 14.82 -8.39 12.29
N ALA A 269 14.98 -9.09 11.16
CA ALA A 269 13.94 -9.97 10.64
C ALA A 269 14.53 -11.21 9.96
N LEU A 270 13.67 -12.20 9.79
CA LEU A 270 13.91 -13.39 8.98
C LEU A 270 12.95 -13.34 7.78
N SER A 271 13.47 -13.64 6.60
CA SER A 271 12.71 -13.82 5.37
C SER A 271 12.76 -15.29 4.96
N ARG A 272 11.65 -15.81 4.45
CA ARG A 272 11.54 -17.12 3.82
C ARG A 272 10.86 -16.95 2.47
N GLY A 273 11.57 -17.31 1.41
CA GLY A 273 11.06 -17.37 0.05
C GLY A 273 10.39 -18.70 -0.28
N GLY A 274 9.93 -18.85 -1.52
CA GLY A 274 9.34 -20.09 -2.03
C GLY A 274 10.32 -21.27 -2.10
N ASP A 275 11.64 -21.03 -2.02
CA ASP A 275 12.70 -22.03 -1.90
C ASP A 275 12.84 -22.61 -0.48
N GLY A 276 12.13 -22.05 0.48
CA GLY A 276 12.17 -22.45 1.89
C GLY A 276 13.39 -22.01 2.66
N ILE A 277 14.32 -21.25 2.05
CA ILE A 277 15.54 -20.78 2.69
C ILE A 277 15.21 -19.61 3.64
N LEU A 278 15.74 -19.70 4.87
CA LEU A 278 15.65 -18.62 5.84
C LEU A 278 16.85 -17.67 5.68
N VAL A 279 16.58 -16.39 5.43
CA VAL A 279 17.57 -15.35 5.34
C VAL A 279 17.37 -14.33 6.44
N MET A 280 18.38 -14.13 7.30
CA MET A 280 18.35 -13.09 8.32
C MET A 280 18.83 -11.77 7.74
N PHE A 281 18.10 -10.69 7.99
CA PHE A 281 18.47 -9.37 7.53
C PHE A 281 18.18 -8.28 8.56
N GLN A 282 18.82 -7.13 8.40
CA GLN A 282 18.49 -5.90 9.09
C GLN A 282 17.70 -5.01 8.14
N ALA A 283 16.45 -4.70 8.49
CA ALA A 283 15.62 -3.80 7.74
C ALA A 283 16.19 -2.38 7.76
N ALA A 284 16.13 -1.71 6.62
CA ALA A 284 16.49 -0.31 6.52
C ALA A 284 15.37 0.56 7.13
N THR A 285 15.75 1.69 7.69
CA THR A 285 14.86 2.70 8.24
C THR A 285 14.80 3.91 7.31
N LEU A 286 13.70 4.65 7.36
CA LEU A 286 13.56 5.91 6.62
C LEU A 286 14.15 7.09 7.37
N GLY A 287 14.47 6.92 8.66
CA GLY A 287 15.17 7.90 9.47
C GLY A 287 16.58 8.12 8.93
N ASP A 288 17.05 9.36 9.00
CA ASP A 288 18.46 9.63 8.81
C ASP A 288 19.24 8.82 9.84
N GLY A 289 19.99 7.85 9.38
CA GLY A 289 20.96 7.12 10.18
C GLY A 289 22.14 7.98 10.61
N ASP A 290 21.98 9.28 10.61
CA ASP A 290 22.83 10.29 11.24
C ASP A 290 22.53 10.45 12.75
N SER A 291 22.31 9.37 13.42
CA SER A 291 23.19 9.19 14.55
C SER A 291 24.52 8.71 13.94
N ALA A 292 25.35 9.62 13.45
CA ALA A 292 26.79 9.43 13.46
C ALA A 292 27.06 8.68 14.76
N ALA A 293 27.63 7.48 14.68
CA ALA A 293 28.04 6.75 15.86
C ALA A 293 28.83 7.74 16.72
N GLU A 294 28.15 8.45 17.63
CA GLU A 294 28.83 9.16 18.67
C GLU A 294 29.68 8.09 19.32
N PRO A 295 30.98 8.29 19.39
CA PRO A 295 31.87 7.27 19.92
C PRO A 295 31.31 6.85 21.28
N PHE A 296 31.13 5.55 21.47
CA PHE A 296 30.57 4.87 22.63
C PHE A 296 31.39 5.14 23.90
N LEU A 297 31.66 6.38 24.22
CA LEU A 297 32.23 6.78 25.51
C LEU A 297 31.49 8.04 25.99
N ARG A 298 30.25 7.86 26.44
CA ARG A 298 29.63 8.81 27.36
C ARG A 298 30.18 8.50 28.76
N VAL A 299 31.10 9.30 29.21
CA VAL A 299 31.43 9.36 30.63
C VAL A 299 30.34 10.19 31.29
N SER A 300 29.32 9.52 31.82
CA SER A 300 28.27 10.18 32.64
C SER A 300 28.77 10.28 34.05
N ALA A 301 28.62 11.44 34.66
CA ALA A 301 28.79 11.56 36.11
C ALA A 301 27.69 10.75 36.84
N PRO A 302 27.96 10.13 37.99
CA PRO A 302 27.10 9.13 38.60
C PRO A 302 25.77 9.58 39.17
N ASP A 303 25.37 10.83 39.02
CA ASP A 303 24.22 11.41 39.74
C ASP A 303 23.11 12.03 38.88
N VAL A 304 23.00 11.68 37.60
CA VAL A 304 21.86 12.11 36.77
C VAL A 304 21.10 10.90 36.25
N GLN A 305 20.00 10.56 36.91
CA GLN A 305 18.95 9.71 36.34
C GLN A 305 18.27 10.51 35.20
N GLU A 306 18.85 10.46 34.00
CA GLU A 306 18.10 10.78 32.79
C GLU A 306 17.31 9.55 32.38
N ASP A 307 15.97 9.68 32.46
CA ASP A 307 15.05 8.74 31.81
C ASP A 307 15.50 8.53 30.38
N ALA A 308 16.04 7.36 30.07
CA ALA A 308 16.36 6.94 28.73
C ALA A 308 15.06 6.71 27.94
N ARG A 309 14.36 7.81 27.61
CA ARG A 309 13.36 7.81 26.56
C ARG A 309 14.11 7.58 25.26
N MET A 310 13.98 6.38 24.72
CA MET A 310 14.33 6.16 23.32
C MET A 310 13.62 7.24 22.48
N PRO A 311 14.35 7.99 21.64
CA PRO A 311 13.71 8.95 20.75
C PRO A 311 12.68 8.17 19.90
N ALA A 312 11.44 8.60 19.94
CA ALA A 312 10.42 8.11 19.02
C ALA A 312 10.95 8.27 17.58
N PRO A 313 10.79 7.29 16.68
CA PRO A 313 11.24 7.42 15.31
C PRO A 313 10.64 8.69 14.73
N SER A 314 11.50 9.61 14.31
CA SER A 314 11.06 10.92 13.83
C SER A 314 10.29 10.74 12.53
N VAL A 315 9.02 11.03 12.54
CA VAL A 315 8.11 11.08 11.35
C VAL A 315 8.69 12.02 10.26
N HIS A 316 9.63 12.87 10.62
CA HIS A 316 10.24 13.88 9.76
C HIS A 316 11.20 13.33 8.68
N ALA A 317 11.76 12.13 8.85
CA ALA A 317 12.77 11.62 7.94
C ALA A 317 12.20 11.02 6.63
N VAL A 318 10.93 10.62 6.61
CA VAL A 318 10.26 10.11 5.39
C VAL A 318 9.96 11.23 4.41
N THR A 319 9.72 12.44 4.92
CA THR A 319 9.29 13.59 4.14
C THR A 319 10.25 13.97 3.00
N PRO A 320 11.59 13.99 3.16
CA PRO A 320 12.51 14.33 2.08
C PRO A 320 12.46 13.35 0.90
N LEU A 321 12.36 12.04 1.15
CA LEU A 321 12.27 11.03 0.10
C LEU A 321 10.93 11.08 -0.65
N VAL A 322 9.85 11.31 0.08
CA VAL A 322 8.51 11.52 -0.50
C VAL A 322 8.48 12.79 -1.33
N ASP A 323 9.07 13.88 -0.84
CA ASP A 323 9.17 15.13 -1.59
C ASP A 323 10.04 15.00 -2.84
N ALA A 324 11.13 14.23 -2.77
CA ALA A 324 11.94 13.92 -3.94
C ALA A 324 11.13 13.17 -5.00
N ALA A 325 10.36 12.17 -4.61
CA ALA A 325 9.48 11.43 -5.53
C ALA A 325 8.39 12.31 -6.15
N ARG A 326 7.75 13.19 -5.35
CA ARG A 326 6.75 14.15 -5.84
C ARG A 326 7.33 15.12 -6.88
N ARG A 327 8.50 15.72 -6.57
CA ARG A 327 9.19 16.64 -7.47
C ARG A 327 9.70 15.93 -8.73
N ALA A 328 10.21 14.71 -8.60
CA ALA A 328 10.64 13.90 -9.76
C ALA A 328 9.46 13.59 -10.69
N HIS A 329 8.28 13.28 -10.13
CA HIS A 329 7.05 13.07 -10.89
C HIS A 329 6.62 14.35 -11.61
N ALA A 330 6.62 15.50 -10.93
CA ALA A 330 6.31 16.79 -11.54
C ALA A 330 7.28 17.17 -12.68
N LEU A 331 8.60 16.90 -12.53
CA LEU A 331 9.60 17.11 -13.58
C LEU A 331 9.40 16.24 -14.83
N ARG A 332 8.59 15.18 -14.74
CA ARG A 332 8.21 14.32 -15.86
C ARG A 332 6.89 14.73 -16.51
N GLY A 333 6.26 15.82 -16.07
CA GLY A 333 4.93 16.23 -16.51
C GLY A 333 3.81 15.31 -16.00
N GLY A 334 4.03 14.72 -14.82
CA GLY A 334 3.30 13.60 -14.26
C GLY A 334 1.80 13.75 -14.20
N ALA A 335 1.08 12.98 -15.02
CA ALA A 335 -0.36 12.80 -14.90
C ALA A 335 -0.66 11.96 -13.64
N ALA A 336 -1.71 12.32 -12.92
CA ALA A 336 -2.14 11.53 -11.77
C ALA A 336 -2.54 10.12 -12.24
N PRO A 337 -2.04 9.05 -11.59
CA PRO A 337 -2.43 7.70 -11.93
C PRO A 337 -3.93 7.48 -11.64
N ARG A 338 -4.53 6.55 -12.37
CA ARG A 338 -5.93 6.19 -12.19
C ARG A 338 -6.15 5.59 -10.79
N THR A 339 -7.18 6.08 -10.10
CA THR A 339 -7.64 5.51 -8.84
C THR A 339 -8.56 4.29 -9.08
N PRO A 340 -8.47 3.22 -8.28
CA PRO A 340 -9.32 2.04 -8.42
C PRO A 340 -10.77 2.30 -7.98
N TRP A 341 -11.03 3.39 -7.28
CA TRP A 341 -12.36 3.85 -6.90
C TRP A 341 -12.46 5.37 -6.97
N LEU A 342 -13.68 5.85 -7.14
CA LEU A 342 -14.02 7.26 -7.04
C LEU A 342 -14.13 7.69 -5.56
N PRO A 343 -13.99 8.98 -5.24
CA PRO A 343 -14.29 9.47 -3.90
C PRO A 343 -15.74 9.13 -3.51
N PRO A 344 -16.02 9.03 -2.20
CA PRO A 344 -17.40 8.83 -1.74
C PRO A 344 -18.31 9.95 -2.26
N LEU A 345 -19.61 9.64 -2.35
CA LEU A 345 -20.58 10.67 -2.73
C LEU A 345 -20.50 11.85 -1.75
N PRO A 346 -20.64 13.09 -2.24
CA PRO A 346 -20.66 14.27 -1.38
C PRO A 346 -21.93 14.26 -0.51
N ASP A 347 -21.84 14.79 0.70
CA ASP A 347 -22.97 14.90 1.64
C ASP A 347 -24.13 15.72 1.08
N LEU A 348 -23.84 16.65 0.19
CA LEU A 348 -24.81 17.50 -0.48
C LEU A 348 -24.56 17.53 -1.99
N VAL A 349 -25.55 17.13 -2.75
CA VAL A 349 -25.56 17.25 -4.21
C VAL A 349 -26.48 18.39 -4.60
N HIS A 350 -25.93 19.42 -5.19
CA HIS A 350 -26.75 20.47 -5.81
C HIS A 350 -27.34 19.96 -7.12
N PRO A 351 -28.56 20.38 -7.48
CA PRO A 351 -29.13 20.07 -8.79
C PRO A 351 -28.16 20.57 -9.87
N VAL A 352 -27.47 19.65 -10.53
CA VAL A 352 -26.57 20.01 -11.63
C VAL A 352 -27.44 20.43 -12.79
N SER A 353 -27.08 21.54 -13.45
CA SER A 353 -27.59 21.83 -14.78
C SER A 353 -27.19 20.63 -15.64
N GLU A 354 -28.18 19.85 -16.05
CA GLU A 354 -27.92 18.63 -16.82
C GLU A 354 -27.07 18.96 -18.05
N PRO A 355 -26.06 18.12 -18.37
CA PRO A 355 -25.41 18.24 -19.67
C PRO A 355 -26.52 18.19 -20.73
N SER A 356 -26.47 19.09 -21.71
CA SER A 356 -27.44 19.21 -22.79
C SER A 356 -27.74 17.84 -23.39
N ILE A 357 -28.82 17.21 -22.93
CA ILE A 357 -29.31 15.98 -23.55
C ILE A 357 -29.89 16.41 -24.90
N PRO A 358 -29.60 15.67 -25.98
CA PRO A 358 -30.16 15.98 -27.28
C PRO A 358 -31.67 16.15 -27.18
N ALA A 359 -32.21 17.23 -27.78
CA ALA A 359 -33.62 17.64 -27.70
C ALA A 359 -34.64 16.61 -28.25
N HIS A 360 -34.22 15.37 -28.52
CA HIS A 360 -35.02 14.36 -29.23
C HIS A 360 -35.53 13.21 -28.34
N ASP A 361 -35.37 13.28 -27.02
CA ASP A 361 -35.98 12.26 -26.14
C ASP A 361 -37.17 12.84 -25.38
N PRO A 362 -38.41 12.61 -25.85
CA PRO A 362 -39.63 13.25 -25.33
C PRO A 362 -40.10 12.67 -23.99
N ALA A 363 -39.42 11.62 -23.45
CA ALA A 363 -39.87 11.02 -22.22
C ALA A 363 -39.48 11.88 -20.99
N PRO A 364 -40.42 12.19 -20.09
CA PRO A 364 -40.14 12.94 -18.88
C PRO A 364 -39.15 12.15 -18.02
N ARG A 365 -38.02 12.76 -17.69
CA ARG A 365 -36.96 12.21 -16.82
C ARG A 365 -36.72 13.17 -15.67
N ALA A 366 -36.45 12.62 -14.49
CA ALA A 366 -36.11 13.43 -13.33
C ALA A 366 -34.84 12.93 -12.69
N THR A 367 -33.79 13.74 -12.67
CA THR A 367 -32.58 13.48 -11.92
C THR A 367 -32.77 13.91 -10.47
N ILE A 368 -32.65 13.02 -9.53
CA ILE A 368 -32.88 13.27 -8.10
C ILE A 368 -31.66 13.10 -7.22
N GLY A 369 -30.55 12.63 -7.77
CA GLY A 369 -29.33 12.41 -7.01
C GLY A 369 -28.27 11.72 -7.82
N LEU A 370 -27.30 11.14 -7.11
CA LEU A 370 -26.21 10.33 -7.67
C LEU A 370 -26.27 8.91 -7.07
N VAL A 371 -25.85 7.94 -7.84
CA VAL A 371 -25.64 6.54 -7.42
C VAL A 371 -24.16 6.24 -7.51
N ASP A 372 -23.59 5.74 -6.42
CA ASP A 372 -22.26 5.16 -6.40
C ASP A 372 -22.35 3.69 -6.84
N GLU A 373 -21.65 3.36 -7.92
CA GLU A 373 -21.60 2.00 -8.50
C GLU A 373 -20.16 1.47 -8.45
N PRO A 374 -19.70 1.02 -7.26
CA PRO A 374 -18.30 0.57 -7.07
C PRO A 374 -17.92 -0.58 -8.00
N GLU A 375 -18.87 -1.44 -8.35
CA GLU A 375 -18.66 -2.57 -9.27
C GLU A 375 -18.35 -2.13 -10.71
N HIS A 376 -18.72 -0.91 -11.07
CA HIS A 376 -18.45 -0.30 -12.38
C HIS A 376 -17.41 0.81 -12.30
N GLN A 377 -16.93 1.14 -11.09
CA GLN A 377 -16.00 2.27 -10.83
C GLN A 377 -16.54 3.60 -11.36
N GLN A 378 -17.83 3.85 -11.20
CA GLN A 378 -18.50 5.04 -11.69
C GLN A 378 -19.51 5.60 -10.70
N VAL A 379 -19.79 6.89 -10.87
CA VAL A 379 -20.92 7.58 -10.24
C VAL A 379 -21.85 7.99 -11.36
N SER A 380 -23.11 7.55 -11.28
CA SER A 380 -24.13 7.84 -12.28
C SER A 380 -25.25 8.69 -11.70
N PRO A 381 -25.97 9.48 -12.54
CA PRO A 381 -27.18 10.17 -12.09
C PRO A 381 -28.27 9.18 -11.70
N LEU A 382 -28.91 9.39 -10.54
CA LEU A 382 -30.12 8.69 -10.17
C LEU A 382 -31.30 9.31 -10.92
N VAL A 383 -31.71 8.65 -12.01
CA VAL A 383 -32.75 9.16 -12.92
C VAL A 383 -34.02 8.34 -12.78
N TRP A 384 -35.13 9.01 -12.49
CA TRP A 384 -36.45 8.43 -12.61
C TRP A 384 -37.09 8.69 -13.98
N THR A 385 -37.72 7.69 -14.55
CA THR A 385 -38.50 7.78 -15.78
C THR A 385 -39.85 7.09 -15.59
N PRO A 386 -40.94 7.55 -16.23
CA PRO A 386 -42.25 6.90 -16.12
C PRO A 386 -42.25 5.42 -16.49
N GLY A 387 -41.40 5.00 -17.42
CA GLY A 387 -41.26 3.61 -17.81
C GLY A 387 -40.49 2.72 -16.79
N ALA A 388 -39.83 3.32 -15.82
CA ALA A 388 -39.12 2.59 -14.76
C ALA A 388 -39.99 2.05 -13.64
N GLY A 389 -41.32 2.29 -13.74
CA GLY A 389 -42.29 1.85 -12.72
C GLY A 389 -42.37 2.75 -11.50
N SER A 390 -42.93 2.22 -10.42
CA SER A 390 -43.14 2.94 -9.16
C SER A 390 -41.92 2.84 -8.26
N TRP A 391 -41.51 3.94 -7.65
CA TRP A 391 -40.44 3.98 -6.68
C TRP A 391 -40.97 4.12 -5.26
N LEU A 392 -40.44 3.36 -4.33
CA LEU A 392 -40.70 3.48 -2.89
C LEU A 392 -39.52 4.21 -2.23
N LEU A 393 -39.80 5.34 -1.61
CA LEU A 393 -38.83 6.10 -0.80
C LEU A 393 -39.07 5.79 0.68
N SER A 394 -38.15 5.05 1.29
CA SER A 394 -38.21 4.74 2.73
C SER A 394 -36.98 5.39 3.44
N GLY A 395 -37.16 5.66 4.74
CA GLY A 395 -36.08 6.24 5.56
C GLY A 395 -36.63 6.74 6.91
N ARG A 396 -35.73 7.00 7.84
CA ARG A 396 -36.03 7.57 9.16
C ARG A 396 -36.51 9.04 9.05
N PRO A 397 -37.18 9.61 10.04
CA PRO A 397 -37.43 11.05 10.12
C PRO A 397 -36.10 11.82 9.97
N GLY A 398 -36.08 12.86 9.15
CA GLY A 398 -34.87 13.66 8.87
C GLY A 398 -33.92 13.08 7.81
N SER A 399 -34.19 11.90 7.23
CA SER A 399 -33.33 11.26 6.23
C SER A 399 -33.38 11.86 4.80
N GLY A 400 -34.11 12.97 4.60
CA GLY A 400 -34.23 13.62 3.30
C GLY A 400 -35.33 13.12 2.37
N ARG A 401 -36.23 12.25 2.82
CA ARG A 401 -37.38 11.75 1.99
C ARG A 401 -38.16 12.87 1.32
N THR A 402 -38.57 13.88 2.10
CA THR A 402 -39.31 15.03 1.59
C THR A 402 -38.48 15.86 0.62
N THR A 403 -37.19 16.00 0.87
CA THR A 403 -36.27 16.68 -0.03
C THR A 403 -36.17 15.93 -1.36
N ALA A 404 -36.01 14.62 -1.35
CA ALA A 404 -35.97 13.80 -2.56
C ALA A 404 -37.26 13.93 -3.37
N LEU A 405 -38.45 13.88 -2.73
CA LEU A 405 -39.75 14.08 -3.41
C LEU A 405 -39.88 15.47 -4.02
N ARG A 406 -39.43 16.52 -3.29
CA ARG A 406 -39.43 17.91 -3.84
C ARG A 406 -38.44 18.04 -5.02
N THR A 407 -37.26 17.43 -4.94
CA THR A 407 -36.29 17.43 -6.03
C THR A 407 -36.88 16.73 -7.26
N LEU A 408 -37.52 15.58 -7.07
CA LEU A 408 -38.24 14.88 -8.15
C LEU A 408 -39.30 15.77 -8.81
N ALA A 409 -40.18 16.37 -8.02
CA ALA A 409 -41.26 17.22 -8.50
C ALA A 409 -40.72 18.44 -9.27
N LEU A 410 -39.69 19.11 -8.73
CA LEU A 410 -39.02 20.25 -9.39
C LEU A 410 -38.31 19.85 -10.67
N SER A 411 -37.64 18.70 -10.68
CA SER A 411 -36.97 18.18 -11.87
C SER A 411 -37.93 17.86 -13.00
N LEU A 412 -39.11 17.29 -12.66
CA LEU A 412 -40.19 17.04 -13.61
C LEU A 412 -40.82 18.35 -14.12
N ALA A 413 -41.16 19.28 -13.20
CA ALA A 413 -41.77 20.55 -13.55
C ALA A 413 -40.94 21.41 -14.52
N ARG A 414 -39.65 21.34 -14.42
CA ARG A 414 -38.73 22.07 -15.35
C ARG A 414 -38.73 21.52 -16.77
N ARG A 415 -39.26 20.34 -17.00
CA ARG A 415 -39.25 19.64 -18.29
C ARG A 415 -40.64 19.49 -18.92
N LEU A 416 -41.68 19.75 -18.16
CA LEU A 416 -43.04 19.79 -18.73
C LEU A 416 -43.20 21.09 -19.51
N PRO A 417 -43.65 21.04 -20.78
CA PRO A 417 -43.99 22.24 -21.50
C PRO A 417 -45.12 22.96 -20.77
N SER A 418 -45.01 24.28 -20.63
CA SER A 418 -46.04 25.14 -20.07
C SER A 418 -47.32 25.09 -20.87
#